data_fc3f5f15ce216021b3656a473ea29e89
#
_entry.id   fc3f5f15ce216021b3656a473ea29e89
#
_cell.length_a   1.000
_cell.length_b   1.000
_cell.length_c   1.000
_cell.angle_alpha   90.00
_cell.angle_beta   90.00
_cell.angle_gamma   90.00
#
_symmetry.space_group_name_H-M   'P 1'
#
loop_
_entity.id
_entity.type
_entity.pdbx_description
1 polymer ?
#
loop_
_entity_poly.entity_id
_entity_poly.type
_entity_poly.pdbx_seq_one_letter_code
_entity_poly.pdbx_strand_id
1 'polypeptide(L)' 'TSALDPISTSKIEDLMDDLRDRYTVVIVTHNMQQAARIADRTACFLLGELVEYSDTLSMFNKPKDERTERYITGRFG' A
#
# COMPACT_ATOMS: atom_id res chain seq x y z
N THR A 1 -4.25 7.16 8.38
CA THR A 1 -5.15 8.15 7.85
C THR A 1 -4.39 9.39 7.40
N SER A 2 -5.09 10.23 6.72
CA SER A 2 -4.57 11.54 6.36
C SER A 2 -4.25 12.39 7.59
N ALA A 3 -4.72 12.00 8.76
CA ALA A 3 -4.51 12.72 10.00
C ALA A 3 -3.10 12.56 10.58
N LEU A 4 -2.35 11.56 10.14
CA LEU A 4 -1.00 11.34 10.64
C LEU A 4 -0.04 12.32 10.01
N ASP A 5 0.77 12.98 10.85
CA ASP A 5 1.82 13.84 10.34
C ASP A 5 3.02 13.00 9.85
N PRO A 6 3.95 13.61 9.11
CA PRO A 6 5.09 12.87 8.55
C PRO A 6 5.97 12.18 9.60
N ILE A 7 6.11 12.78 10.77
CA ILE A 7 6.93 12.20 11.83
C ILE A 7 6.29 10.95 12.40
N SER A 8 4.99 11.00 12.68
CA SER A 8 4.25 9.84 13.17
C SER A 8 4.23 8.72 12.15
N THR A 9 4.06 9.06 10.88
CA THR A 9 4.08 8.09 9.80
C THR A 9 5.43 7.39 9.70
N SER A 10 6.52 8.14 9.81
CA SER A 10 7.88 7.56 9.82
C SER A 10 8.09 6.58 10.95
N LYS A 11 7.62 6.91 12.14
CA LYS A 11 7.76 6.03 13.30
C LYS A 11 6.98 4.73 13.12
N ILE A 12 5.80 4.81 12.54
CA ILE A 12 4.99 3.63 12.26
C ILE A 12 5.69 2.76 11.23
N GLU A 13 6.25 3.36 10.18
CA GLU A 13 6.96 2.62 9.15
C GLU A 13 8.21 1.93 9.70
N ASP A 14 8.95 2.59 10.59
CA ASP A 14 10.10 1.99 11.24
C ASP A 14 9.71 0.78 12.09
N LEU A 15 8.60 0.90 12.81
CA LEU A 15 8.08 -0.21 13.60
C LEU A 15 7.65 -1.39 12.72
N MET A 16 7.00 -1.11 11.61
CA MET A 16 6.60 -2.15 10.65
C MET A 16 7.81 -2.87 10.09
N ASP A 17 8.86 -2.13 9.78
CA ASP A 17 10.09 -2.68 9.23
C ASP A 17 10.75 -3.64 10.22
N ASP A 18 10.74 -3.30 11.51
CA ASP A 18 11.23 -4.18 12.57
C ASP A 18 10.40 -5.44 12.71
N LEU A 19 9.08 -5.30 12.65
CA LEU A 19 8.16 -6.40 12.91
C LEU A 19 8.08 -7.38 11.76
N ARG A 20 8.28 -6.93 10.54
CA ARG A 20 8.09 -7.78 9.36
C ARG A 20 9.04 -8.98 9.31
N ASP A 21 10.19 -8.88 9.95
CA ASP A 21 11.16 -9.99 10.00
C ASP A 21 10.73 -11.09 10.96
N ARG A 22 9.81 -10.78 11.88
CA ARG A 22 9.37 -11.70 12.93
C ARG A 22 7.93 -12.15 12.76
N TYR A 23 7.11 -11.34 12.12
CA TYR A 23 5.67 -11.53 12.04
C TYR A 23 5.16 -11.27 10.63
N THR A 24 4.02 -11.86 10.34
CA THR A 24 3.24 -11.43 9.19
C THR A 24 2.42 -10.21 9.61
N VAL A 25 2.64 -9.09 8.94
CA VAL A 25 1.97 -7.84 9.28
C VAL A 25 1.03 -7.45 8.16
N VAL A 26 -0.22 -7.13 8.50
CA VAL A 26 -1.21 -6.64 7.55
C VAL A 26 -1.58 -5.22 7.93
N ILE A 27 -1.52 -4.32 6.96
CA ILE A 27 -1.86 -2.92 7.17
C ILE A 27 -2.85 -2.47 6.09
N VAL A 28 -3.84 -1.69 6.50
CA VAL A 28 -4.80 -1.08 5.59
C VAL A 28 -4.50 0.41 5.53
N THR A 29 -4.32 0.94 4.33
CA THR A 29 -3.96 2.33 4.16
C THR A 29 -4.51 2.91 2.87
N HIS A 30 -4.79 4.20 2.87
CA HIS A 30 -5.10 4.96 1.66
C HIS A 30 -3.85 5.64 1.10
N ASN A 31 -2.74 5.53 1.79
CA ASN A 31 -1.50 6.18 1.39
C ASN A 31 -0.69 5.23 0.50
N MET A 32 -0.73 5.49 -0.79
CA MET A 32 -0.04 4.68 -1.78
C MET A 32 1.47 4.70 -1.59
N GLN A 33 2.01 5.85 -1.22
CA GLN A 33 3.45 5.97 -1.00
C GLN A 33 3.91 5.14 0.19
N GLN A 34 3.12 5.12 1.25
CA GLN A 34 3.42 4.29 2.41
C GLN A 34 3.40 2.82 2.04
N ALA A 35 2.37 2.38 1.32
CA ALA A 35 2.28 0.98 0.88
C ALA A 35 3.49 0.61 0.01
N ALA A 36 3.88 1.49 -0.89
CA ALA A 36 5.02 1.23 -1.77
C ALA A 36 6.33 1.08 -1.00
N ARG A 37 6.48 1.82 0.11
CA ARG A 37 7.72 1.77 0.88
C ARG A 37 7.84 0.56 1.78
N ILE A 38 6.73 0.13 2.40
CA ILE A 38 6.82 -0.83 3.51
C ILE A 38 6.27 -2.21 3.18
N ALA A 39 5.43 -2.35 2.17
CA ALA A 39 4.76 -3.62 1.90
C ALA A 39 5.55 -4.49 0.94
N ASP A 40 5.61 -5.79 1.23
CA ASP A 40 6.19 -6.77 0.32
C ASP A 40 5.16 -7.16 -0.74
N ARG A 41 3.91 -7.31 -0.34
CA ARG A 41 2.81 -7.60 -1.24
C ARG A 41 1.67 -6.63 -0.96
N THR A 42 0.92 -6.31 -1.99
CA THR A 42 -0.17 -5.33 -1.89
C THR A 42 -1.44 -5.88 -2.53
N ALA A 43 -2.54 -5.65 -1.85
CA ALA A 43 -3.87 -5.97 -2.37
C ALA A 43 -4.62 -4.66 -2.61
N CYS A 44 -5.16 -4.50 -3.79
CA CYS A 44 -5.96 -3.33 -4.13
C CYS A 44 -7.44 -3.69 -4.07
N PHE A 45 -8.17 -3.00 -3.20
CA PHE A 45 -9.62 -3.20 -3.05
C PHE A 45 -10.36 -1.98 -3.54
N LEU A 46 -11.46 -2.20 -4.23
CA LEU A 46 -12.30 -1.15 -4.73
C LEU A 46 -13.75 -1.54 -4.54
N LEU A 47 -14.51 -0.72 -3.81
CA LEU A 47 -15.93 -0.96 -3.53
C LEU A 47 -16.19 -2.37 -2.98
N GLY A 48 -15.31 -2.84 -2.09
CA GLY A 48 -15.43 -4.15 -1.48
C GLY A 48 -14.97 -5.32 -2.34
N GLU A 49 -14.46 -5.04 -3.52
CA GLU A 49 -13.97 -6.08 -4.43
C GLU A 49 -12.45 -6.09 -4.47
N LEU A 50 -11.85 -7.27 -4.38
CA LEU A 50 -10.41 -7.41 -4.58
C LEU A 50 -10.11 -7.30 -6.07
N VAL A 51 -9.51 -6.18 -6.44
CA VAL A 51 -9.22 -5.89 -7.85
C VAL A 51 -7.92 -6.54 -8.30
N GLU A 52 -6.90 -6.46 -7.45
CA GLU A 52 -5.58 -6.98 -7.79
C GLU A 52 -4.82 -7.31 -6.51
N TYR A 53 -4.04 -8.39 -6.54
CA TYR A 53 -3.15 -8.76 -5.46
C TYR A 53 -1.84 -9.27 -6.04
N SER A 54 -0.74 -8.63 -5.71
CA SER A 54 0.54 -9.02 -6.25
C SER A 54 1.68 -8.45 -5.43
N ASP A 55 2.89 -8.79 -5.84
CA ASP A 55 4.10 -8.18 -5.34
C ASP A 55 4.01 -6.65 -5.48
N THR A 56 4.40 -5.93 -4.44
CA THR A 56 4.23 -4.48 -4.40
C THR A 56 4.93 -3.76 -5.55
N LEU A 57 6.17 -4.14 -5.84
CA LEU A 57 6.91 -3.50 -6.93
C LEU A 57 6.24 -3.74 -8.28
N SER A 58 5.76 -4.95 -8.50
CA SER A 58 5.06 -5.29 -9.75
C SER A 58 3.77 -4.49 -9.90
N MET A 59 3.01 -4.38 -8.81
CA MET A 59 1.74 -3.64 -8.86
C MET A 59 1.96 -2.17 -9.17
N PHE A 60 2.94 -1.52 -8.55
CA PHE A 60 3.16 -0.10 -8.74
C PHE A 60 3.89 0.24 -10.03
N ASN A 61 4.73 -0.67 -10.53
CA ASN A 61 5.44 -0.44 -11.79
C ASN A 61 4.60 -0.82 -13.00
N LYS A 62 3.82 -1.90 -12.88
CA LYS A 62 3.06 -2.42 -14.02
C LYS A 62 1.79 -3.09 -13.53
N PRO A 63 0.79 -2.31 -13.12
CA PRO A 63 -0.49 -2.86 -12.67
C PRO A 63 -1.15 -3.65 -13.79
N LYS A 64 -1.77 -4.76 -13.44
CA LYS A 64 -2.44 -5.62 -14.42
C LYS A 64 -3.87 -5.16 -14.69
N ASP A 65 -4.50 -4.55 -13.70
CA ASP A 65 -5.87 -4.07 -13.81
C ASP A 65 -5.87 -2.56 -14.03
N GLU A 66 -6.67 -2.11 -14.96
CA GLU A 66 -6.78 -0.68 -15.28
C GLU A 66 -7.26 0.13 -14.10
N ARG A 67 -8.11 -0.44 -13.26
CA ARG A 67 -8.60 0.24 -12.06
C ARG A 67 -7.47 0.48 -11.06
N THR A 68 -6.57 -0.47 -10.93
CA THR A 68 -5.39 -0.33 -10.07
C THR A 68 -4.49 0.78 -10.59
N GLU A 69 -4.28 0.83 -11.89
CA GLU A 69 -3.47 1.86 -12.51
C GLU A 69 -4.03 3.25 -12.24
N ARG A 70 -5.33 3.42 -12.38
CA ARG A 70 -5.99 4.70 -12.12
C ARG A 70 -5.84 5.12 -10.67
N TYR A 71 -5.96 4.18 -9.77
CA TYR A 71 -5.83 4.44 -8.34
C TYR A 71 -4.41 4.90 -7.98
N ILE A 72 -3.43 4.17 -8.48
CA ILE A 72 -2.02 4.46 -8.19
C ILE A 72 -1.59 5.79 -8.80
N THR A 73 -2.06 6.09 -10.00
CA THR A 73 -1.67 7.32 -10.69
C THR A 73 -2.46 8.55 -10.24
N GLY A 74 -3.43 8.38 -9.38
CA GLY A 74 -4.25 9.49 -8.89
C GLY A 74 -5.28 10.01 -9.89
N ARG A 75 -5.55 9.27 -10.95
CA ARG A 75 -6.54 9.64 -11.96
C ARG A 75 -7.94 9.18 -11.58
N PHE A 76 -8.05 8.58 -10.44
CA PHE A 76 -9.28 8.01 -9.95
C PHE A 76 -10.17 9.08 -9.34
N GLY A 77 -11.32 9.26 -9.85
CA GLY A 77 -12.31 10.23 -9.36
C GLY A 77 -12.05 11.65 -9.87
#